data_eeaf02fd4aa6971c3fcfa67ee9a474c5
#
_entry.id   eeaf02fd4aa6971c3fcfa67ee9a474c5
#
_cell.length_a   1.000
_cell.length_b   1.000
_cell.length_c   1.000
_cell.angle_alpha   90.00
_cell.angle_beta   90.00
_cell.angle_gamma   90.00
#
_symmetry.space_group_name_H-M   'P 1'
#
loop_
_entity.id
_entity.type
_entity.pdbx_description
1 polymer ?
#
loop_
_entity_poly.entity_id
_entity_poly.type
_entity_poly.pdbx_seq_one_letter_code
_entity_poly.pdbx_strand_id
1 'polypeptide(L)'
;MKLIVGLGNPGKEYEGTRHNVGFMVIDNYLNCDKFKSKFNGLYLDKTINGEKIIFLKPQSYMNLSGEVVYQFVHFYKIPNENILIIRDDLDLEIGTAKIKFNSSSGGDNGIKSIISYLKTQEFYQFKIGISNDKNIDTKDYVLSNFSKNEMANLNKIFELSKDVIDSFIKNSGDKTISEYNRILKWNF
;
A
#
# COMPACT_ATOMS: atom_id res chain seq x y z
N MET A 1 1.68 15.60 9.94
CA MET A 1 0.61 14.66 9.53
C MET A 1 1.14 13.74 8.44
N LYS A 2 0.84 12.45 8.52
CA LYS A 2 1.23 11.46 7.52
C LYS A 2 0.00 10.73 6.99
N LEU A 3 0.08 10.28 5.73
CA LEU A 3 -0.95 9.51 5.05
C LEU A 3 -0.38 8.17 4.62
N ILE A 4 -1.00 7.09 5.08
CA ILE A 4 -0.64 5.72 4.73
C ILE A 4 -1.82 5.10 3.98
N VAL A 5 -1.60 4.77 2.71
CA VAL A 5 -2.65 4.31 1.80
C VAL A 5 -2.38 2.85 1.43
N GLY A 6 -3.38 1.99 1.61
CA GLY A 6 -3.38 0.67 1.01
C GLY A 6 -4.25 0.66 -0.24
N LEU A 7 -3.72 0.17 -1.36
CA LEU A 7 -4.48 0.07 -2.61
C LEU A 7 -5.19 -1.27 -2.73
N GLY A 8 -6.35 -1.25 -3.36
CA GLY A 8 -7.18 -2.42 -3.62
C GLY A 8 -8.49 -2.03 -4.31
N ASN A 9 -9.29 -3.03 -4.63
CA ASN A 9 -10.64 -2.85 -5.15
C ASN A 9 -11.68 -3.10 -4.07
N PRO A 10 -12.76 -2.31 -3.98
CA PRO A 10 -13.83 -2.53 -3.01
C PRO A 10 -14.70 -3.71 -3.43
N GLY A 11 -15.30 -4.37 -2.45
CA GLY A 11 -16.25 -5.46 -2.65
C GLY A 11 -15.70 -6.81 -2.22
N LYS A 12 -16.61 -7.69 -1.80
CA LYS A 12 -16.26 -9.02 -1.28
C LYS A 12 -15.58 -9.91 -2.32
N GLU A 13 -15.93 -9.75 -3.59
CA GLU A 13 -15.32 -10.49 -4.70
C GLU A 13 -13.83 -10.23 -4.87
N TYR A 14 -13.33 -9.12 -4.37
CA TYR A 14 -11.90 -8.75 -4.46
C TYR A 14 -11.11 -9.03 -3.18
N GLU A 15 -11.80 -9.34 -2.08
CA GLU A 15 -11.13 -9.73 -0.83
C GLU A 15 -10.27 -10.97 -1.06
N GLY A 16 -9.03 -10.96 -0.60
CA GLY A 16 -8.10 -12.07 -0.78
C GLY A 16 -7.43 -12.13 -2.14
N THR A 17 -7.73 -11.23 -3.08
CA THR A 17 -7.03 -11.16 -4.36
C THR A 17 -5.66 -10.52 -4.21
N ARG A 18 -4.75 -10.84 -5.12
CA ARG A 18 -3.37 -10.32 -5.14
C ARG A 18 -3.35 -8.79 -5.20
N HIS A 19 -4.25 -8.20 -5.98
CA HIS A 19 -4.35 -6.75 -6.15
C HIS A 19 -4.79 -6.02 -4.88
N ASN A 20 -5.37 -6.72 -3.92
CA ASN A 20 -5.83 -6.17 -2.65
C ASN A 20 -4.82 -6.31 -1.50
N VAL A 21 -3.57 -6.68 -1.80
CA VAL A 21 -2.55 -6.83 -0.74
C VAL A 21 -2.33 -5.54 0.04
N GLY A 22 -2.48 -4.38 -0.59
CA GLY A 22 -2.40 -3.10 0.11
C GLY A 22 -3.49 -2.94 1.17
N PHE A 23 -4.73 -3.31 0.86
CA PHE A 23 -5.83 -3.34 1.84
C PHE A 23 -5.52 -4.30 2.98
N MET A 24 -4.99 -5.48 2.66
CA MET A 24 -4.65 -6.50 3.65
C MET A 24 -3.60 -6.02 4.65
N VAL A 25 -2.58 -5.30 4.17
CA VAL A 25 -1.53 -4.74 5.04
C VAL A 25 -2.13 -3.72 6.01
N ILE A 26 -2.99 -2.81 5.53
CA ILE A 26 -3.68 -1.84 6.38
C ILE A 26 -4.55 -2.54 7.43
N ASP A 27 -5.36 -3.49 7.01
CA ASP A 27 -6.26 -4.23 7.91
C ASP A 27 -5.48 -5.02 8.95
N ASN A 28 -4.38 -5.66 8.56
CA ASN A 28 -3.51 -6.39 9.47
C ASN A 28 -2.83 -5.47 10.49
N TYR A 29 -2.34 -4.32 10.04
CA TYR A 29 -1.69 -3.34 10.92
C TYR A 29 -2.64 -2.77 11.96
N LEU A 30 -3.83 -2.36 11.53
CA LEU A 30 -4.80 -1.71 12.41
C LEU A 30 -5.55 -2.70 13.30
N ASN A 31 -5.79 -3.92 12.80
CA ASN A 31 -6.61 -4.94 13.46
C ASN A 31 -7.94 -4.34 13.99
N CYS A 32 -8.59 -3.55 13.15
CA CYS A 32 -9.78 -2.78 13.51
C CYS A 32 -10.67 -2.64 12.27
N ASP A 33 -11.98 -2.71 12.47
CA ASP A 33 -13.00 -2.60 11.43
C ASP A 33 -13.78 -1.28 11.47
N LYS A 34 -13.43 -0.39 12.41
CA LYS A 34 -14.16 0.87 12.63
C LYS A 34 -13.65 2.00 11.73
N PHE A 35 -13.69 1.79 10.44
CA PHE A 35 -13.35 2.83 9.47
C PHE A 35 -14.50 3.84 9.32
N LYS A 36 -14.11 5.10 9.11
CA LYS A 36 -14.98 6.20 8.69
C LYS A 36 -14.95 6.30 7.17
N SER A 37 -15.97 6.96 6.60
CA SER A 37 -16.06 7.22 5.16
C SER A 37 -15.89 8.69 4.84
N LYS A 38 -15.05 9.03 3.86
CA LYS A 38 -14.87 10.38 3.35
C LYS A 38 -14.24 10.31 1.96
N PHE A 39 -14.67 11.18 1.05
CA PHE A 39 -14.08 11.29 -0.30
C PHE A 39 -13.99 9.94 -1.05
N ASN A 40 -14.98 9.09 -0.89
CA ASN A 40 -15.00 7.73 -1.44
C ASN A 40 -13.80 6.88 -0.95
N GLY A 41 -13.37 7.11 0.27
CA GLY A 41 -12.34 6.34 0.96
C GLY A 41 -12.80 5.86 2.33
N LEU A 42 -12.38 4.68 2.72
CA LEU A 42 -12.46 4.23 4.11
C LEU A 42 -11.17 4.64 4.80
N TYR A 43 -11.29 5.35 5.90
CA TYR A 43 -10.12 5.84 6.62
C TYR A 43 -10.27 5.71 8.13
N LEU A 44 -9.12 5.66 8.78
CA LEU A 44 -9.02 5.72 10.22
C LEU A 44 -7.86 6.65 10.57
N ASP A 45 -8.08 7.57 11.48
CA ASP A 45 -7.03 8.47 11.95
C ASP A 45 -6.64 8.15 13.39
N LYS A 46 -5.36 8.23 13.66
CA LYS A 46 -4.77 8.07 15.00
C LYS A 46 -3.77 9.18 15.25
N THR A 47 -3.66 9.60 16.51
CA THR A 47 -2.57 10.47 16.94
C THR A 47 -1.50 9.60 17.59
N ILE A 48 -0.31 9.59 17.00
CA ILE A 48 0.84 8.80 17.47
C ILE A 48 2.01 9.75 17.68
N ASN A 49 2.55 9.79 18.90
CA ASN A 49 3.64 10.72 19.27
C ASN A 49 3.30 12.19 18.95
N GLY A 50 2.05 12.59 19.15
CA GLY A 50 1.58 13.96 18.90
C GLY A 50 1.34 14.29 17.42
N GLU A 51 1.57 13.36 16.49
CA GLU A 51 1.32 13.56 15.06
C GLU A 51 0.08 12.78 14.61
N LYS A 52 -0.76 13.41 13.80
CA LYS A 52 -1.92 12.75 13.20
C LYS A 52 -1.49 11.88 12.03
N ILE A 53 -1.89 10.62 12.07
CA ILE A 53 -1.65 9.63 11.03
C ILE A 53 -3.00 9.20 10.46
N ILE A 54 -3.15 9.29 9.14
CA ILE A 54 -4.35 8.83 8.44
C ILE A 54 -4.02 7.53 7.71
N PHE A 55 -4.79 6.50 7.97
CA PHE A 55 -4.78 5.23 7.23
C PHE A 55 -5.96 5.22 6.28
N LEU A 56 -5.71 4.98 4.99
CA LEU A 56 -6.71 5.13 3.94
C LEU A 56 -6.77 3.89 3.05
N LYS A 57 -7.98 3.41 2.80
CA LYS A 57 -8.29 2.43 1.75
C LYS A 57 -9.24 3.08 0.75
N PRO A 58 -8.77 3.52 -0.44
CA PRO A 58 -9.65 4.07 -1.48
C PRO A 58 -10.75 3.06 -1.84
N GLN A 59 -11.98 3.53 -1.95
CA GLN A 59 -13.14 2.69 -2.28
C GLN A 59 -13.61 2.91 -3.72
N SER A 60 -12.84 3.64 -4.50
CA SER A 60 -12.91 3.63 -5.96
C SER A 60 -12.26 2.35 -6.49
N TYR A 61 -12.51 1.97 -7.72
CA TYR A 61 -11.73 0.90 -8.34
C TYR A 61 -10.28 1.34 -8.51
N MET A 62 -9.37 0.37 -8.67
CA MET A 62 -7.92 0.60 -8.66
C MET A 62 -7.50 1.77 -9.55
N ASN A 63 -8.01 1.86 -10.78
CA ASN A 63 -7.67 2.89 -11.75
C ASN A 63 -8.16 4.29 -11.38
N LEU A 64 -9.00 4.43 -10.35
CA LEU A 64 -9.52 5.72 -9.85
C LEU A 64 -8.96 6.08 -8.47
N SER A 65 -7.99 5.34 -7.96
CA SER A 65 -7.41 5.55 -6.64
C SER A 65 -6.82 6.95 -6.46
N GLY A 66 -6.29 7.53 -7.53
CA GLY A 66 -5.65 8.86 -7.50
C GLY A 66 -6.60 9.98 -7.10
N GLU A 67 -7.86 9.92 -7.52
CA GLU A 67 -8.86 10.92 -7.13
C GLU A 67 -9.07 10.95 -5.62
N VAL A 68 -9.22 9.78 -5.01
CA VAL A 68 -9.42 9.65 -3.56
C VAL A 68 -8.20 10.13 -2.79
N VAL A 69 -7.01 9.68 -3.19
CA VAL A 69 -5.74 10.08 -2.54
C VAL A 69 -5.54 11.59 -2.65
N TYR A 70 -5.76 12.16 -3.84
CA TYR A 70 -5.65 13.60 -4.08
C TYR A 70 -6.54 14.40 -3.12
N GLN A 71 -7.81 14.00 -2.96
CA GLN A 71 -8.74 14.70 -2.08
C GLN A 71 -8.27 14.70 -0.62
N PHE A 72 -7.71 13.59 -0.13
CA PHE A 72 -7.13 13.54 1.22
C PHE A 72 -5.88 14.41 1.34
N VAL A 73 -4.96 14.31 0.38
CA VAL A 73 -3.71 15.10 0.36
C VAL A 73 -4.02 16.59 0.34
N HIS A 74 -4.93 17.00 -0.53
CA HIS A 74 -5.30 18.42 -0.69
C HIS A 74 -6.04 18.96 0.54
N PHE A 75 -7.03 18.23 1.02
CA PHE A 75 -7.86 18.67 2.16
C PHE A 75 -7.02 18.81 3.45
N TYR A 76 -6.15 17.84 3.72
CA TYR A 76 -5.32 17.84 4.92
C TYR A 76 -3.95 18.50 4.73
N LYS A 77 -3.64 18.98 3.53
CA LYS A 77 -2.37 19.65 3.18
C LYS A 77 -1.15 18.78 3.54
N ILE A 78 -1.18 17.52 3.11
CA ILE A 78 -0.15 16.55 3.44
C ILE A 78 1.04 16.72 2.48
N PRO A 79 2.28 16.93 3.00
CA PRO A 79 3.46 16.98 2.15
C PRO A 79 3.72 15.63 1.46
N ASN A 80 4.27 15.66 0.25
CA ASN A 80 4.54 14.45 -0.53
C ASN A 80 5.45 13.45 0.19
N GLU A 81 6.45 13.93 0.90
CA GLU A 81 7.38 13.12 1.71
C GLU A 81 6.71 12.41 2.90
N ASN A 82 5.47 12.77 3.21
CA ASN A 82 4.68 12.18 4.29
C ASN A 82 3.62 11.19 3.77
N ILE A 83 3.70 10.81 2.49
CA ILE A 83 2.77 9.88 1.84
C ILE A 83 3.46 8.52 1.62
N LEU A 84 2.84 7.45 2.12
CA LEU A 84 3.24 6.07 1.86
C LEU A 84 2.10 5.33 1.18
N ILE A 85 2.35 4.82 -0.02
CA ILE A 85 1.38 4.02 -0.79
C ILE A 85 1.81 2.56 -0.76
N ILE A 86 0.96 1.69 -0.25
CA ILE A 86 1.19 0.25 -0.15
C ILE A 86 0.45 -0.42 -1.30
N ARG A 87 1.17 -1.18 -2.12
CA ARG A 87 0.63 -1.81 -3.32
C ARG A 87 1.29 -3.16 -3.62
N ASP A 88 0.64 -3.95 -4.47
CA ASP A 88 1.20 -5.17 -5.02
C ASP A 88 2.27 -4.87 -6.10
N ASP A 89 3.23 -5.77 -6.25
CA ASP A 89 4.26 -5.68 -7.28
C ASP A 89 4.52 -7.05 -7.92
N LEU A 90 4.27 -7.14 -9.23
CA LEU A 90 4.47 -8.35 -10.04
C LEU A 90 5.95 -8.71 -10.23
N ASP A 91 6.85 -7.75 -10.09
CA ASP A 91 8.29 -7.93 -10.32
C ASP A 91 9.04 -8.39 -9.06
N LEU A 92 8.33 -8.48 -7.93
CA LEU A 92 8.87 -8.99 -6.68
C LEU A 92 8.24 -10.33 -6.33
N GLU A 93 9.05 -11.26 -5.86
CA GLU A 93 8.57 -12.57 -5.42
C GLU A 93 7.73 -12.45 -4.15
N ILE A 94 6.75 -13.35 -4.00
CA ILE A 94 5.98 -13.48 -2.77
C ILE A 94 6.94 -13.79 -1.61
N GLY A 95 6.76 -13.09 -0.49
CA GLY A 95 7.67 -13.17 0.66
C GLY A 95 8.76 -12.11 0.64
N THR A 96 8.76 -11.23 -0.35
CA THR A 96 9.66 -10.09 -0.45
C THR A 96 8.87 -8.79 -0.56
N ALA A 97 9.51 -7.68 -0.24
CA ALA A 97 8.94 -6.35 -0.38
C ALA A 97 10.04 -5.31 -0.57
N LYS A 98 9.67 -4.11 -0.95
CA LYS A 98 10.62 -3.01 -1.16
C LYS A 98 9.96 -1.67 -0.92
N ILE A 99 10.70 -0.74 -0.34
CA ILE A 99 10.28 0.65 -0.18
C ILE A 99 11.09 1.50 -1.14
N LYS A 100 10.42 2.36 -1.91
CA LYS A 100 11.08 3.34 -2.80
C LYS A 100 10.45 4.71 -2.67
N PHE A 101 11.28 5.73 -2.81
CA PHE A 101 10.85 7.12 -3.00
C PHE A 101 11.04 7.52 -4.46
N ASN A 102 10.12 8.35 -4.98
CA ASN A 102 10.20 8.89 -6.34
C ASN A 102 10.33 7.77 -7.39
N SER A 103 9.41 6.83 -7.38
CA SER A 103 9.42 5.66 -8.26
C SER A 103 8.24 5.72 -9.25
N SER A 104 8.47 5.21 -10.46
CA SER A 104 7.42 5.11 -11.46
C SER A 104 6.32 4.12 -11.07
N SER A 105 5.25 4.07 -11.88
CA SER A 105 4.13 3.15 -11.63
C SER A 105 4.49 1.68 -11.85
N GLY A 106 5.51 1.39 -12.67
CA GLY A 106 5.82 0.01 -13.05
C GLY A 106 4.66 -0.74 -13.70
N GLY A 107 3.74 -0.01 -14.34
CA GLY A 107 2.54 -0.59 -14.94
C GLY A 107 1.32 -0.67 -14.01
N ASP A 108 1.48 -0.39 -12.73
CA ASP A 108 0.36 -0.40 -11.78
C ASP A 108 -0.62 0.74 -12.03
N ASN A 109 -1.90 0.41 -12.27
CA ASN A 109 -2.92 1.38 -12.61
C ASN A 109 -3.29 2.30 -11.44
N GLY A 110 -3.21 1.82 -10.20
CA GLY A 110 -3.44 2.64 -9.01
C GLY A 110 -2.38 3.73 -8.88
N ILE A 111 -1.12 3.36 -9.04
CA ILE A 111 0.00 4.34 -8.99
C ILE A 111 -0.05 5.31 -10.17
N LYS A 112 -0.38 4.83 -11.38
CA LYS A 112 -0.60 5.73 -12.54
C LYS A 112 -1.64 6.79 -12.23
N SER A 113 -2.75 6.39 -11.64
CA SER A 113 -3.84 7.30 -11.24
C SER A 113 -3.35 8.30 -10.20
N ILE A 114 -2.62 7.85 -9.17
CA ILE A 114 -2.10 8.73 -8.12
C ILE A 114 -1.13 9.76 -8.71
N ILE A 115 -0.18 9.34 -9.53
CA ILE A 115 0.78 10.24 -10.20
C ILE A 115 0.04 11.27 -11.06
N SER A 116 -0.98 10.84 -11.80
CA SER A 116 -1.78 11.71 -12.65
C SER A 116 -2.49 12.81 -11.84
N TYR A 117 -3.06 12.47 -10.68
CA TYR A 117 -3.76 13.44 -9.83
C TYR A 117 -2.82 14.33 -9.03
N LEU A 118 -1.79 13.77 -8.42
CA LEU A 118 -0.82 14.54 -7.63
C LEU A 118 0.15 15.34 -8.48
N LYS A 119 0.27 15.04 -9.78
CA LYS A 119 1.23 15.65 -10.72
C LYS A 119 2.69 15.45 -10.31
N THR A 120 2.96 14.41 -9.55
CA THR A 120 4.30 14.04 -9.07
C THR A 120 4.35 12.56 -8.73
N GLN A 121 5.54 11.98 -8.78
CA GLN A 121 5.82 10.66 -8.22
C GLN A 121 6.71 10.73 -6.96
N GLU A 122 6.94 11.92 -6.43
CA GLU A 122 7.75 12.15 -5.23
C GLU A 122 7.00 11.81 -3.96
N PHE A 123 6.65 10.53 -3.81
CA PHE A 123 6.08 9.92 -2.60
C PHE A 123 6.69 8.53 -2.41
N TYR A 124 6.48 7.94 -1.24
CA TYR A 124 6.99 6.60 -0.93
C TYR A 124 6.02 5.54 -1.42
N GLN A 125 6.56 4.49 -2.03
CA GLN A 125 5.83 3.27 -2.38
C GLN A 125 6.38 2.11 -1.55
N PHE A 126 5.50 1.41 -0.84
CA PHE A 126 5.80 0.13 -0.19
C PHE A 126 5.24 -0.98 -1.08
N LYS A 127 6.13 -1.62 -1.80
CA LYS A 127 5.83 -2.62 -2.83
C LYS A 127 5.87 -4.01 -2.21
N ILE A 128 4.74 -4.71 -2.24
CA ILE A 128 4.61 -6.06 -1.70
C ILE A 128 4.66 -7.05 -2.86
N GLY A 129 5.62 -7.97 -2.86
CA GLY A 129 5.77 -8.97 -3.90
C GLY A 129 4.58 -9.92 -3.98
N ILE A 130 4.06 -10.09 -5.18
CA ILE A 130 2.99 -11.05 -5.49
C ILE A 130 3.42 -12.08 -6.53
N SER A 131 4.68 -12.04 -7.00
CA SER A 131 5.19 -12.81 -8.12
C SER A 131 4.39 -12.52 -9.40
N ASN A 132 4.64 -13.27 -10.44
CA ASN A 132 3.81 -13.27 -11.64
C ASN A 132 3.80 -14.66 -12.26
N ASP A 133 2.86 -14.90 -13.16
CA ASP A 133 2.81 -16.09 -14.00
C ASP A 133 2.63 -15.66 -15.45
N LYS A 134 3.68 -15.89 -16.26
CA LYS A 134 3.71 -15.46 -17.67
C LYS A 134 2.68 -16.19 -18.54
N ASN A 135 2.11 -17.29 -18.05
CA ASN A 135 1.08 -18.05 -18.74
C ASN A 135 -0.33 -17.50 -18.49
N ILE A 136 -0.47 -16.55 -17.59
CA ILE A 136 -1.76 -15.93 -17.21
C ILE A 136 -1.68 -14.45 -17.57
N ASP A 137 -2.76 -13.93 -18.15
CA ASP A 137 -2.89 -12.49 -18.40
C ASP A 137 -2.73 -11.72 -17.07
N THR A 138 -1.98 -10.63 -17.11
CA THR A 138 -1.67 -9.83 -15.90
C THR A 138 -2.93 -9.40 -15.16
N LYS A 139 -3.96 -8.97 -15.90
CA LYS A 139 -5.24 -8.56 -15.31
C LYS A 139 -5.91 -9.70 -14.54
N ASP A 140 -5.91 -10.89 -15.12
CA ASP A 140 -6.51 -12.06 -14.47
C ASP A 140 -5.67 -12.52 -13.27
N TYR A 141 -4.35 -12.45 -13.39
CA TYR A 141 -3.43 -12.83 -12.32
C TYR A 141 -3.62 -11.95 -11.07
N VAL A 142 -3.63 -10.64 -11.22
CA VAL A 142 -3.76 -9.73 -10.05
C VAL A 142 -5.14 -9.83 -9.39
N LEU A 143 -6.16 -10.27 -10.12
CA LEU A 143 -7.50 -10.50 -9.59
C LEU A 143 -7.70 -11.94 -9.08
N SER A 144 -6.68 -12.79 -9.16
CA SER A 144 -6.73 -14.15 -8.60
C SER A 144 -6.40 -14.15 -7.11
N ASN A 145 -6.88 -15.17 -6.41
CA ASN A 145 -6.64 -15.34 -4.98
C ASN A 145 -5.24 -15.91 -4.71
N PHE A 146 -4.69 -15.60 -3.54
CA PHE A 146 -3.51 -16.28 -3.04
C PHE A 146 -3.84 -17.72 -2.65
N SER A 147 -2.89 -18.64 -2.90
CA SER A 147 -2.95 -20.00 -2.35
C SER A 147 -2.65 -20.00 -0.85
N LYS A 148 -2.91 -21.12 -0.17
CA LYS A 148 -2.57 -21.28 1.26
C LYS A 148 -1.06 -21.12 1.51
N ASN A 149 -0.22 -21.70 0.65
CA ASN A 149 1.23 -21.59 0.77
C ASN A 149 1.71 -20.17 0.55
N GLU A 150 1.12 -19.47 -0.41
CA GLU A 150 1.41 -18.06 -0.66
C GLU A 150 1.00 -17.19 0.53
N MET A 151 -0.16 -17.44 1.12
CA MET A 151 -0.60 -16.71 2.32
C MET A 151 0.33 -16.91 3.51
N ALA A 152 0.91 -18.09 3.68
CA ALA A 152 1.89 -18.34 4.74
C ALA A 152 3.13 -17.44 4.59
N ASN A 153 3.62 -17.23 3.35
CA ASN A 153 4.73 -16.32 3.06
C ASN A 153 4.32 -14.85 3.21
N LEU A 154 3.12 -14.51 2.78
CA LEU A 154 2.59 -13.15 2.95
C LEU A 154 2.43 -12.76 4.42
N ASN A 155 2.00 -13.69 5.27
CA ASN A 155 1.85 -13.41 6.70
C ASN A 155 3.17 -12.97 7.34
N LYS A 156 4.30 -13.50 6.90
CA LYS A 156 5.62 -13.05 7.35
C LYS A 156 5.90 -11.61 6.91
N ILE A 157 5.53 -11.27 5.69
CA ILE A 157 5.64 -9.89 5.19
C ILE A 157 4.68 -8.96 5.94
N PHE A 158 3.47 -9.40 6.26
CA PHE A 158 2.53 -8.60 7.06
C PHE A 158 3.10 -8.29 8.45
N GLU A 159 3.76 -9.23 9.10
CA GLU A 159 4.43 -8.97 10.38
C GLU A 159 5.57 -7.96 10.25
N LEU A 160 6.41 -8.09 9.22
CA LEU A 160 7.45 -7.10 8.93
C LEU A 160 6.87 -5.73 8.55
N SER A 161 5.73 -5.72 7.87
CA SER A 161 5.04 -4.48 7.46
C SER A 161 4.63 -3.63 8.66
N LYS A 162 4.33 -4.24 9.80
CA LYS A 162 4.05 -3.50 11.04
C LYS A 162 5.25 -2.66 11.46
N ASP A 163 6.45 -3.24 11.43
CA ASP A 163 7.68 -2.53 11.78
C ASP A 163 8.01 -1.44 10.75
N VAL A 164 7.79 -1.72 9.48
CA VAL A 164 7.97 -0.75 8.39
C VAL A 164 7.06 0.46 8.57
N ILE A 165 5.78 0.22 8.84
CA ILE A 165 4.80 1.29 9.07
C ILE A 165 5.16 2.08 10.33
N ASP A 166 5.51 1.40 11.42
CA ASP A 166 5.94 2.05 12.66
C ASP A 166 7.17 2.95 12.43
N SER A 167 8.14 2.47 11.68
CA SER A 167 9.33 3.25 11.34
C SER A 167 8.96 4.48 10.50
N PHE A 168 8.10 4.32 9.50
CA PHE A 168 7.63 5.45 8.67
C PHE A 168 6.90 6.51 9.52
N ILE A 169 6.10 6.07 10.49
CA ILE A 169 5.37 6.97 11.40
C ILE A 169 6.34 7.73 12.30
N LYS A 170 7.32 7.04 12.89
CA LYS A 170 8.25 7.61 13.89
C LYS A 170 9.39 8.41 13.28
N ASN A 171 9.80 8.06 12.07
CA ASN A 171 10.99 8.59 11.42
C ASN A 171 10.65 9.21 10.06
N SER A 172 11.67 9.45 9.24
CA SER A 172 11.52 9.77 7.83
C SER A 172 11.37 8.50 7.00
N GLY A 173 10.77 8.60 5.81
CA GLY A 173 10.73 7.48 4.87
C GLY A 173 12.12 7.02 4.42
N ASP A 174 13.08 7.95 4.31
CA ASP A 174 14.47 7.62 3.95
C ASP A 174 15.13 6.73 5.02
N LYS A 175 14.88 7.00 6.28
CA LYS A 175 15.36 6.15 7.38
C LYS A 175 14.70 4.78 7.33
N THR A 176 13.42 4.71 7.03
CA THR A 176 12.69 3.45 6.86
C THR A 176 13.29 2.62 5.72
N ILE A 177 13.62 3.24 4.59
CA ILE A 177 14.32 2.58 3.46
C ILE A 177 15.63 1.98 3.93
N SER A 178 16.45 2.76 4.64
CA SER A 178 17.77 2.33 5.13
C SER A 178 17.68 1.15 6.10
N GLU A 179 16.67 1.15 6.97
CA GLU A 179 16.52 0.11 8.00
C GLU A 179 15.93 -1.19 7.44
N TYR A 180 15.01 -1.13 6.48
CA TYR A 180 14.18 -2.28 6.14
C TYR A 180 14.42 -2.87 4.75
N ASN A 181 14.84 -2.12 3.72
CA ASN A 181 15.00 -2.68 2.38
C ASN A 181 15.95 -3.88 2.33
N ARG A 182 16.93 -3.93 3.19
CA ARG A 182 17.86 -5.05 3.29
C ARG A 182 17.17 -6.32 3.81
N ILE A 183 16.31 -6.18 4.81
CA ILE A 183 15.59 -7.29 5.46
C ILE A 183 14.48 -7.80 4.53
N LEU A 184 13.78 -6.90 3.86
CA LEU A 184 12.63 -7.22 2.99
C LEU A 184 13.01 -8.01 1.72
N LYS A 185 14.29 -8.15 1.41
CA LYS A 185 14.79 -8.93 0.27
C LYS A 185 14.91 -10.42 0.56
N TRP A 186 14.92 -10.82 1.82
CA TRP A 186 15.17 -12.21 2.19
C TRP A 186 13.86 -12.99 2.21
N ASN A 187 13.82 -14.05 1.41
CA ASN A 187 12.74 -15.04 1.51
C ASN A 187 12.86 -15.78 2.85
N PHE A 188 11.81 -15.75 3.58
CA PHE A 188 11.70 -16.48 4.83
C PHE A 188 11.32 -17.95 4.62
#